data_c69ed5c79362b410a39917f4c4e08839
#
_entry.id   c69ed5c79362b410a39917f4c4e08839
#
_cell.length_a   1.000
_cell.length_b   1.000
_cell.length_c   1.000
_cell.angle_alpha   90.00
_cell.angle_beta   90.00
_cell.angle_gamma   90.00
#
_symmetry.space_group_name_H-M   'P 1'
#
loop_
_entity.id
_entity.type
_entity.pdbx_description
1 polymer ?
#
loop_
_entity_poly.entity_id
_entity_poly.type
_entity_poly.pdbx_seq_one_letter_code
_entity_poly.pdbx_strand_id
1 'polypeptide(L)'
;MSINKTAVKTMDILELFYEHEELSLTEMVQLTNMPKTSVYRLLGSLEEMEFLQKNEKGKYRLGVVFLRFGQLVSQRLSVRNIAIPYMKELRDSLGQAVNLIIQDGNDAIYVEKMEGVQPVRVYTAVGRRAPLYAGACPRILLSYFSEEEKRKYVEAINVKQFADGTIVNKEHLLEVLHMAKTEGYTISYSELENHTAAIAAPIFANDGTVVAGISISGLAIEYSESNIPYFIAKVKETAYRISKELGFWE
;
A
#
# COMPACT_ATOMS: atom_id res chain seq x y z
N MET A 1 -3.56 -20.53 20.24
CA MET A 1 -2.13 -20.75 19.90
C MET A 1 -1.26 -19.79 20.70
N SER A 2 -0.17 -20.24 21.32
CA SER A 2 0.75 -19.33 22.01
C SER A 2 1.69 -18.71 20.99
N ILE A 3 1.74 -17.37 20.96
CA ILE A 3 2.65 -16.62 20.08
C ILE A 3 4.09 -16.72 20.65
N ASN A 4 5.07 -17.02 19.80
CA ASN A 4 6.47 -17.03 20.20
C ASN A 4 6.97 -15.58 20.37
N LYS A 5 7.16 -15.16 21.62
CA LYS A 5 7.59 -13.80 21.96
C LYS A 5 8.96 -13.41 21.36
N THR A 6 9.86 -14.39 21.13
CA THR A 6 11.15 -14.10 20.50
C THR A 6 10.98 -13.76 19.03
N ALA A 7 10.12 -14.49 18.31
CA ALA A 7 9.82 -14.19 16.90
C ALA A 7 9.19 -12.79 16.74
N VAL A 8 8.26 -12.41 17.63
CA VAL A 8 7.68 -11.06 17.63
C VAL A 8 8.76 -10.01 17.79
N LYS A 9 9.60 -10.13 18.85
CA LYS A 9 10.71 -9.20 19.09
C LYS A 9 11.71 -9.10 17.93
N THR A 10 11.88 -10.19 17.19
CA THR A 10 12.73 -10.17 15.98
C THR A 10 12.09 -9.31 14.90
N MET A 11 10.77 -9.43 14.70
CA MET A 11 10.04 -8.56 13.76
C MET A 11 10.07 -7.10 14.20
N ASP A 12 9.89 -6.80 15.49
CA ASP A 12 9.98 -5.43 16.03
C ASP A 12 11.31 -4.74 15.65
N ILE A 13 12.42 -5.50 15.60
CA ILE A 13 13.73 -4.98 15.16
C ILE A 13 13.74 -4.74 13.65
N LEU A 14 13.21 -5.67 12.85
CA LEU A 14 13.21 -5.54 11.39
C LEU A 14 12.29 -4.40 10.92
N GLU A 15 11.17 -4.18 11.60
CA GLU A 15 10.22 -3.12 11.29
C GLU A 15 10.80 -1.71 11.47
N LEU A 16 11.82 -1.52 12.31
CA LEU A 16 12.51 -0.24 12.44
C LEU A 16 13.10 0.25 11.11
N PHE A 17 13.47 -0.67 10.23
CA PHE A 17 14.06 -0.34 8.93
C PHE A 17 13.04 0.11 7.87
N TYR A 18 11.74 0.15 8.19
CA TYR A 18 10.77 0.86 7.35
C TYR A 18 10.97 2.38 7.37
N GLU A 19 11.48 2.91 8.51
CA GLU A 19 11.67 4.36 8.72
C GLU A 19 13.15 4.75 8.77
N HIS A 20 14.06 3.77 8.89
CA HIS A 20 15.49 4.01 9.07
C HIS A 20 16.33 3.17 8.13
N GLU A 21 17.20 3.81 7.35
CA GLU A 21 18.12 3.12 6.45
C GLU A 21 19.19 2.33 7.20
N GLU A 22 19.75 2.91 8.27
CA GLU A 22 20.80 2.31 9.10
C GLU A 22 20.59 2.65 10.58
N LEU A 23 20.77 1.66 11.47
CA LEU A 23 20.66 1.83 12.92
C LEU A 23 21.82 1.17 13.66
N SER A 24 22.32 1.80 14.70
CA SER A 24 23.23 1.22 15.68
C SER A 24 22.48 0.39 16.72
N LEU A 25 23.17 -0.51 17.43
CA LEU A 25 22.61 -1.23 18.59
C LEU A 25 21.96 -0.28 19.61
N THR A 26 22.59 0.86 19.88
CA THR A 26 22.09 1.81 20.90
C THR A 26 20.78 2.46 20.47
N GLU A 27 20.69 2.88 19.19
CA GLU A 27 19.46 3.45 18.63
C GLU A 27 18.31 2.42 18.68
N MET A 28 18.56 1.15 18.29
CA MET A 28 17.54 0.09 18.35
C MET A 28 17.07 -0.22 19.78
N VAL A 29 17.97 -0.18 20.75
CA VAL A 29 17.61 -0.34 22.17
C VAL A 29 16.66 0.79 22.62
N GLN A 30 16.93 2.03 22.21
CA GLN A 30 16.08 3.18 22.54
C GLN A 30 14.70 3.08 21.86
N LEU A 31 14.68 2.74 20.57
CA LEU A 31 13.44 2.67 19.79
C LEU A 31 12.52 1.52 20.23
N THR A 32 13.11 0.35 20.58
CA THR A 32 12.32 -0.83 20.97
C THR A 32 12.00 -0.93 22.44
N ASN A 33 12.66 -0.13 23.29
CA ASN A 33 12.62 -0.27 24.77
C ASN A 33 13.00 -1.69 25.28
N MET A 34 13.71 -2.48 24.48
CA MET A 34 14.16 -3.81 24.87
C MET A 34 15.50 -3.75 25.61
N PRO A 35 15.77 -4.71 26.54
CA PRO A 35 17.09 -4.81 27.19
C PRO A 35 18.20 -4.96 26.14
N LYS A 36 19.33 -4.25 26.34
CA LYS A 36 20.48 -4.25 25.42
C LYS A 36 20.98 -5.66 25.09
N THR A 37 21.00 -6.55 26.09
CA THR A 37 21.40 -7.95 25.91
C THR A 37 20.47 -8.73 24.99
N SER A 38 19.16 -8.43 25.04
CA SER A 38 18.17 -9.05 24.15
C SER A 38 18.35 -8.57 22.72
N VAL A 39 18.46 -7.26 22.51
CA VAL A 39 18.68 -6.67 21.18
C VAL A 39 19.99 -7.20 20.59
N TYR A 40 21.08 -7.22 21.35
CA TYR A 40 22.37 -7.74 20.90
C TYR A 40 22.30 -9.19 20.42
N ARG A 41 21.61 -10.08 21.16
CA ARG A 41 21.43 -11.49 20.76
C ARG A 41 20.58 -11.64 19.51
N LEU A 42 19.51 -10.85 19.37
CA LEU A 42 18.65 -10.85 18.19
C LEU A 42 19.42 -10.35 16.96
N LEU A 43 20.21 -9.29 17.10
CA LEU A 43 21.04 -8.76 16.01
C LEU A 43 22.08 -9.79 15.55
N GLY A 44 22.75 -10.49 16.48
CA GLY A 44 23.69 -11.56 16.13
C GLY A 44 23.03 -12.67 15.31
N SER A 45 21.82 -13.10 15.70
CA SER A 45 21.07 -14.10 14.94
C SER A 45 20.64 -13.60 13.57
N LEU A 46 20.16 -12.36 13.47
CA LEU A 46 19.74 -11.74 12.21
C LEU A 46 20.92 -11.52 11.26
N GLU A 47 22.12 -11.21 11.79
CA GLU A 47 23.34 -11.05 11.03
C GLU A 47 23.82 -12.42 10.51
N GLU A 48 23.81 -13.47 11.34
CA GLU A 48 24.19 -14.84 10.95
C GLU A 48 23.25 -15.41 9.86
N MET A 49 21.95 -15.05 9.91
CA MET A 49 20.97 -15.42 8.89
C MET A 49 20.96 -14.48 7.66
N GLU A 50 21.87 -13.53 7.58
CA GLU A 50 21.98 -12.52 6.51
C GLU A 50 20.76 -11.59 6.39
N PHE A 51 19.84 -11.58 7.36
CA PHE A 51 18.72 -10.63 7.40
C PHE A 51 19.18 -9.20 7.71
N LEU A 52 20.26 -9.06 8.48
CA LEU A 52 20.93 -7.79 8.71
C LEU A 52 22.38 -7.86 8.27
N GLN A 53 22.90 -6.74 7.80
CA GLN A 53 24.32 -6.54 7.51
C GLN A 53 24.85 -5.40 8.36
N LYS A 54 26.02 -5.62 8.98
CA LYS A 54 26.71 -4.60 9.75
C LYS A 54 27.77 -3.93 8.88
N ASN A 55 27.75 -2.59 8.85
CA ASN A 55 28.77 -1.82 8.12
C ASN A 55 30.02 -1.55 8.97
N GLU A 56 31.04 -0.96 8.37
CA GLU A 56 32.31 -0.60 9.04
C GLU A 56 32.13 0.36 10.23
N LYS A 57 31.07 1.15 10.24
CA LYS A 57 30.73 2.09 11.34
C LYS A 57 29.98 1.41 12.49
N GLY A 58 29.76 0.09 12.40
CA GLY A 58 29.04 -0.66 13.41
C GLY A 58 27.52 -0.51 13.37
N LYS A 59 26.96 0.11 12.32
CA LYS A 59 25.52 0.22 12.07
C LYS A 59 25.00 -0.96 11.27
N TYR A 60 23.77 -1.34 11.50
CA TYR A 60 23.06 -2.42 10.82
C TYR A 60 22.11 -1.85 9.77
N ARG A 61 21.95 -2.57 8.67
CA ARG A 61 20.97 -2.32 7.60
C ARG A 61 20.35 -3.64 7.16
N LEU A 62 19.24 -3.59 6.43
CA LEU A 62 18.62 -4.80 5.87
C LEU A 62 19.59 -5.52 4.92
N GLY A 63 19.67 -6.84 5.08
CA GLY A 63 20.47 -7.69 4.21
C GLY A 63 19.81 -7.93 2.85
N VAL A 64 20.63 -8.21 1.82
CA VAL A 64 20.15 -8.48 0.45
C VAL A 64 19.29 -9.75 0.34
N VAL A 65 19.28 -10.60 1.35
CA VAL A 65 18.43 -11.80 1.41
C VAL A 65 16.95 -11.46 1.27
N PHE A 66 16.51 -10.29 1.77
CA PHE A 66 15.13 -9.83 1.60
C PHE A 66 14.76 -9.62 0.14
N LEU A 67 15.69 -9.24 -0.73
CA LEU A 67 15.45 -9.13 -2.16
C LEU A 67 15.03 -10.49 -2.76
N ARG A 68 15.67 -11.59 -2.31
CA ARG A 68 15.32 -12.94 -2.74
C ARG A 68 13.92 -13.35 -2.30
N PHE A 69 13.56 -13.10 -1.04
CA PHE A 69 12.20 -13.38 -0.54
C PHE A 69 11.16 -12.51 -1.24
N GLY A 70 11.43 -11.22 -1.40
CA GLY A 70 10.56 -10.30 -2.14
C GLY A 70 10.32 -10.76 -3.58
N GLN A 71 11.35 -11.24 -4.27
CA GLN A 71 11.24 -11.76 -5.63
C GLN A 71 10.37 -13.04 -5.70
N LEU A 72 10.50 -13.95 -4.74
CA LEU A 72 9.66 -15.15 -4.69
C LEU A 72 8.18 -14.82 -4.44
N VAL A 73 7.89 -13.84 -3.60
CA VAL A 73 6.53 -13.34 -3.38
C VAL A 73 6.01 -12.67 -4.64
N SER A 74 6.80 -11.76 -5.23
CA SER A 74 6.45 -11.01 -6.44
C SER A 74 6.10 -11.92 -7.62
N GLN A 75 6.83 -13.03 -7.82
CA GLN A 75 6.56 -14.00 -8.89
C GLN A 75 5.21 -14.71 -8.75
N ARG A 76 4.67 -14.81 -7.54
CA ARG A 76 3.36 -15.43 -7.27
C ARG A 76 2.19 -14.47 -7.51
N LEU A 77 2.45 -13.17 -7.60
CA LEU A 77 1.44 -12.14 -7.82
C LEU A 77 1.17 -11.98 -9.32
N SER A 78 0.32 -12.84 -9.90
CA SER A 78 -0.02 -12.81 -11.32
C SER A 78 -0.58 -11.45 -11.76
N VAL A 79 -1.45 -10.83 -10.95
CA VAL A 79 -2.01 -9.51 -11.23
C VAL A 79 -0.92 -8.43 -11.36
N ARG A 80 0.13 -8.48 -10.54
CA ARG A 80 1.25 -7.53 -10.62
C ARG A 80 1.97 -7.63 -11.96
N ASN A 81 2.33 -8.84 -12.38
CA ASN A 81 3.07 -9.07 -13.62
C ASN A 81 2.26 -8.63 -14.85
N ILE A 82 0.95 -8.88 -14.84
CA ILE A 82 0.03 -8.45 -15.88
C ILE A 82 -0.13 -6.92 -15.88
N ALA A 83 -0.23 -6.29 -14.70
CA ALA A 83 -0.49 -4.86 -14.58
C ALA A 83 0.69 -3.97 -15.01
N ILE A 84 1.93 -4.40 -14.84
CA ILE A 84 3.14 -3.60 -15.09
C ILE A 84 3.14 -2.86 -16.43
N PRO A 85 2.90 -3.48 -17.60
CA PRO A 85 2.89 -2.76 -18.89
C PRO A 85 1.79 -1.70 -18.95
N TYR A 86 0.61 -1.97 -18.44
CA TYR A 86 -0.52 -1.06 -18.41
C TYR A 86 -0.30 0.12 -17.45
N MET A 87 0.32 -0.13 -16.29
CA MET A 87 0.72 0.91 -15.36
C MET A 87 1.73 1.87 -15.99
N LYS A 88 2.67 1.37 -16.77
CA LYS A 88 3.65 2.19 -17.49
C LYS A 88 2.96 3.07 -18.51
N GLU A 89 2.07 2.51 -19.35
CA GLU A 89 1.28 3.29 -20.31
C GLU A 89 0.47 4.39 -19.63
N LEU A 90 -0.20 4.06 -18.52
CA LEU A 90 -1.00 5.01 -17.75
C LEU A 90 -0.12 6.14 -17.18
N ARG A 91 1.02 5.81 -16.59
CA ARG A 91 2.00 6.78 -16.10
C ARG A 91 2.49 7.70 -17.22
N ASP A 92 2.86 7.14 -18.37
CA ASP A 92 3.40 7.89 -19.50
C ASP A 92 2.35 8.80 -20.13
N SER A 93 1.06 8.42 -20.10
CA SER A 93 -0.05 9.22 -20.63
C SER A 93 -0.48 10.37 -19.74
N LEU A 94 -0.38 10.20 -18.40
CA LEU A 94 -0.90 11.17 -17.43
C LEU A 94 0.18 11.93 -16.67
N GLY A 95 1.43 11.44 -16.69
CA GLY A 95 2.53 12.00 -15.90
C GLY A 95 2.42 11.76 -14.39
N GLN A 96 1.34 11.12 -13.92
CA GLN A 96 1.05 10.87 -12.51
C GLN A 96 1.73 9.58 -12.03
N ALA A 97 2.00 9.50 -10.72
CA ALA A 97 2.41 8.22 -10.12
C ALA A 97 1.27 7.21 -10.22
N VAL A 98 1.59 5.96 -10.58
CA VAL A 98 0.61 4.85 -10.67
C VAL A 98 0.95 3.80 -9.63
N ASN A 99 -0.06 3.38 -8.85
CA ASN A 99 0.11 2.40 -7.80
C ASN A 99 -0.82 1.21 -8.04
N LEU A 100 -0.32 0.02 -7.71
CA LEU A 100 -1.10 -1.22 -7.64
C LEU A 100 -1.10 -1.71 -6.19
N ILE A 101 -2.28 -1.99 -5.67
CA ILE A 101 -2.45 -2.53 -4.33
C ILE A 101 -3.28 -3.80 -4.34
N ILE A 102 -3.06 -4.64 -3.34
CA ILE A 102 -3.91 -5.79 -3.03
C ILE A 102 -4.38 -5.70 -1.58
N GLN A 103 -5.43 -6.45 -1.27
CA GLN A 103 -5.86 -6.64 0.11
C GLN A 103 -4.91 -7.60 0.84
N ASP A 104 -4.59 -7.30 2.09
CA ASP A 104 -3.88 -8.19 3.00
C ASP A 104 -4.48 -8.07 4.41
N GLY A 105 -5.39 -8.96 4.73
CA GLY A 105 -6.21 -8.88 5.95
C GLY A 105 -7.12 -7.65 5.93
N ASN A 106 -6.99 -6.80 6.95
CA ASN A 106 -7.77 -5.56 7.11
C ASN A 106 -7.07 -4.32 6.51
N ASP A 107 -5.93 -4.51 5.85
CA ASP A 107 -5.16 -3.46 5.21
C ASP A 107 -5.04 -3.69 3.71
N ALA A 108 -4.60 -2.66 3.02
CA ALA A 108 -4.09 -2.72 1.66
C ALA A 108 -2.56 -2.68 1.70
N ILE A 109 -1.91 -3.42 0.79
CA ILE A 109 -0.47 -3.38 0.60
C ILE A 109 -0.15 -2.94 -0.83
N TYR A 110 0.80 -2.01 -0.98
CA TYR A 110 1.31 -1.57 -2.27
C TYR A 110 2.26 -2.64 -2.83
N VAL A 111 1.89 -3.26 -3.95
CA VAL A 111 2.67 -4.34 -4.58
C VAL A 111 3.46 -3.90 -5.80
N GLU A 112 3.10 -2.75 -6.39
CA GLU A 112 3.85 -2.12 -7.48
C GLU A 112 3.61 -0.62 -7.49
N LYS A 113 4.61 0.13 -7.95
CA LYS A 113 4.57 1.58 -8.13
C LYS A 113 5.33 1.99 -9.37
N MET A 114 4.76 2.90 -10.15
CA MET A 114 5.45 3.66 -11.19
C MET A 114 5.53 5.13 -10.75
N GLU A 115 6.74 5.66 -10.67
CA GLU A 115 6.95 7.06 -10.31
C GLU A 115 6.38 7.98 -11.39
N GLY A 116 5.71 9.04 -10.96
CA GLY A 116 5.29 10.12 -11.85
C GLY A 116 6.48 10.91 -12.39
N VAL A 117 6.23 11.74 -13.39
CA VAL A 117 7.29 12.58 -14.01
C VAL A 117 7.53 13.89 -13.25
N GLN A 118 6.68 14.23 -12.28
CA GLN A 118 6.75 15.46 -11.51
C GLN A 118 7.94 15.45 -10.53
N PRO A 119 8.61 16.63 -10.32
CA PRO A 119 9.71 16.72 -9.37
C PRO A 119 9.27 16.56 -7.91
N VAL A 120 8.05 17.00 -7.57
CA VAL A 120 7.44 16.79 -6.25
C VAL A 120 6.61 15.50 -6.29
N ARG A 121 6.89 14.58 -5.38
CA ARG A 121 6.32 13.23 -5.41
C ARG A 121 5.54 12.92 -4.15
N VAL A 122 4.41 12.24 -4.32
CA VAL A 122 3.68 11.63 -3.22
C VAL A 122 4.47 10.43 -2.71
N TYR A 123 4.70 10.36 -1.41
CA TYR A 123 5.43 9.25 -0.82
C TYR A 123 4.56 7.98 -0.80
N THR A 124 4.85 7.07 -1.71
CA THR A 124 4.35 5.69 -1.69
C THR A 124 5.54 4.75 -1.96
N ALA A 125 5.52 3.56 -1.39
CA ALA A 125 6.57 2.56 -1.60
C ALA A 125 5.95 1.16 -1.70
N VAL A 126 6.56 0.28 -2.48
CA VAL A 126 6.22 -1.14 -2.49
C VAL A 126 6.44 -1.71 -1.09
N GLY A 127 5.48 -2.49 -0.58
CA GLY A 127 5.48 -3.00 0.78
C GLY A 127 4.78 -2.09 1.80
N ARG A 128 4.53 -0.80 1.49
CA ARG A 128 3.77 0.08 2.38
C ARG A 128 2.37 -0.48 2.58
N ARG A 129 1.89 -0.38 3.82
CA ARG A 129 0.52 -0.74 4.20
C ARG A 129 -0.30 0.51 4.44
N ALA A 130 -1.58 0.44 4.15
CA ALA A 130 -2.55 1.47 4.46
C ALA A 130 -3.86 0.81 4.91
N PRO A 131 -4.59 1.38 5.87
CA PRO A 131 -5.89 0.85 6.26
C PRO A 131 -6.86 0.98 5.09
N LEU A 132 -7.77 0.01 4.94
CA LEU A 132 -8.68 -0.03 3.79
C LEU A 132 -9.61 1.19 3.69
N TYR A 133 -9.83 1.93 4.78
CA TYR A 133 -10.72 3.10 4.78
C TYR A 133 -10.07 4.39 4.26
N ALA A 134 -8.75 4.52 4.26
CA ALA A 134 -8.07 5.78 3.97
C ALA A 134 -7.36 5.76 2.61
N GLY A 135 -7.61 6.78 1.80
CA GLY A 135 -7.08 6.92 0.46
C GLY A 135 -7.90 6.20 -0.61
N ALA A 136 -7.84 6.69 -1.85
CA ALA A 136 -8.65 6.16 -2.94
C ALA A 136 -8.38 4.67 -3.22
N CYS A 137 -7.11 4.28 -3.30
CA CYS A 137 -6.74 2.93 -3.70
C CYS A 137 -7.11 1.87 -2.65
N PRO A 138 -6.83 2.03 -1.33
CA PRO A 138 -7.34 1.13 -0.31
C PRO A 138 -8.87 1.08 -0.26
N ARG A 139 -9.53 2.25 -0.36
CA ARG A 139 -10.99 2.36 -0.27
C ARG A 139 -11.71 1.65 -1.41
N ILE A 140 -11.15 1.64 -2.63
CA ILE A 140 -11.79 0.91 -3.73
C ILE A 140 -11.86 -0.60 -3.46
N LEU A 141 -10.87 -1.20 -2.79
CA LEU A 141 -10.95 -2.60 -2.39
C LEU A 141 -12.07 -2.83 -1.38
N LEU A 142 -12.15 -1.99 -0.33
CA LEU A 142 -13.19 -2.08 0.69
C LEU A 142 -14.60 -1.93 0.11
N SER A 143 -14.77 -1.10 -0.93
CA SER A 143 -16.07 -0.85 -1.53
C SER A 143 -16.71 -2.09 -2.16
N TYR A 144 -15.91 -3.09 -2.50
CA TYR A 144 -16.38 -4.36 -3.10
C TYR A 144 -16.56 -5.50 -2.10
N PHE A 145 -16.30 -5.28 -0.82
CA PHE A 145 -16.69 -6.22 0.23
C PHE A 145 -18.22 -6.39 0.25
N SER A 146 -18.71 -7.51 0.77
CA SER A 146 -20.13 -7.66 1.07
C SER A 146 -20.61 -6.59 2.05
N GLU A 147 -21.90 -6.28 2.06
CA GLU A 147 -22.45 -5.26 2.96
C GLU A 147 -22.21 -5.62 4.43
N GLU A 148 -22.24 -6.91 4.77
CA GLU A 148 -21.95 -7.39 6.11
C GLU A 148 -20.49 -7.18 6.49
N GLU A 149 -19.55 -7.52 5.60
CA GLU A 149 -18.11 -7.33 5.83
C GLU A 149 -17.74 -5.85 5.93
N LYS A 150 -18.31 -4.99 5.07
CA LYS A 150 -18.13 -3.53 5.16
C LYS A 150 -18.55 -2.98 6.52
N ARG A 151 -19.75 -3.35 6.98
CA ARG A 151 -20.25 -2.92 8.28
C ARG A 151 -19.37 -3.42 9.40
N LYS A 152 -19.02 -4.71 9.43
CA LYS A 152 -18.12 -5.29 10.43
C LYS A 152 -16.77 -4.57 10.45
N TYR A 153 -16.19 -4.30 9.28
CA TYR A 153 -14.93 -3.57 9.17
C TYR A 153 -15.07 -2.16 9.76
N VAL A 154 -16.08 -1.39 9.32
CA VAL A 154 -16.29 0.00 9.74
C VAL A 154 -16.61 0.10 11.23
N GLU A 155 -17.36 -0.85 11.79
CA GLU A 155 -17.65 -0.90 13.23
C GLU A 155 -16.38 -1.19 14.05
N ALA A 156 -15.56 -2.14 13.60
CA ALA A 156 -14.40 -2.62 14.33
C ALA A 156 -13.18 -1.68 14.28
N ILE A 157 -13.07 -0.83 13.24
CA ILE A 157 -11.90 0.04 13.10
C ILE A 157 -11.91 1.17 14.12
N ASN A 158 -10.73 1.45 14.66
CA ASN A 158 -10.44 2.72 15.32
C ASN A 158 -9.91 3.69 14.26
N VAL A 159 -10.78 4.59 13.78
CA VAL A 159 -10.44 5.52 12.70
C VAL A 159 -9.40 6.51 13.19
N LYS A 160 -8.24 6.54 12.56
CA LYS A 160 -7.18 7.51 12.79
C LYS A 160 -7.19 8.56 11.68
N GLN A 161 -7.09 9.82 12.03
CA GLN A 161 -6.86 10.89 11.08
C GLN A 161 -5.39 10.93 10.69
N PHE A 162 -5.08 10.74 9.40
CA PHE A 162 -3.72 10.80 8.87
C PHE A 162 -3.40 12.18 8.30
N ALA A 163 -4.39 12.81 7.66
CA ALA A 163 -4.30 14.12 7.05
C ALA A 163 -5.66 14.83 7.12
N ASP A 164 -5.75 16.07 6.69
CA ASP A 164 -6.93 16.92 6.87
C ASP A 164 -8.19 16.37 6.20
N GLY A 165 -8.05 15.65 5.10
CA GLY A 165 -9.14 15.05 4.33
C GLY A 165 -9.49 13.60 4.72
N THR A 166 -8.84 13.01 5.74
CA THR A 166 -9.16 11.64 6.16
C THR A 166 -10.63 11.54 6.59
N ILE A 167 -11.36 10.60 6.01
CA ILE A 167 -12.78 10.36 6.36
C ILE A 167 -12.82 9.71 7.74
N VAL A 168 -13.19 10.46 8.75
CA VAL A 168 -13.29 10.00 10.16
C VAL A 168 -14.71 9.63 10.59
N ASN A 169 -15.72 10.11 9.86
CA ASN A 169 -17.12 9.76 10.13
C ASN A 169 -17.46 8.42 9.46
N LYS A 170 -17.91 7.45 10.25
CA LYS A 170 -18.19 6.08 9.82
C LYS A 170 -19.40 5.98 8.87
N GLU A 171 -20.43 6.78 9.10
CA GLU A 171 -21.63 6.85 8.25
C GLU A 171 -21.25 7.41 6.87
N HIS A 172 -20.52 8.51 6.84
CA HIS A 172 -20.01 9.09 5.60
C HIS A 172 -19.06 8.13 4.86
N LEU A 173 -18.23 7.38 5.57
CA LEU A 173 -17.40 6.34 4.94
C LEU A 173 -18.24 5.29 4.22
N LEU A 174 -19.34 4.82 4.83
CA LEU A 174 -20.26 3.84 4.19
C LEU A 174 -20.91 4.41 2.93
N GLU A 175 -21.33 5.69 2.95
CA GLU A 175 -21.87 6.39 1.77
C GLU A 175 -20.84 6.43 0.63
N VAL A 176 -19.60 6.83 0.94
CA VAL A 176 -18.52 6.91 -0.05
C VAL A 176 -18.16 5.52 -0.60
N LEU A 177 -18.20 4.47 0.23
CA LEU A 177 -17.99 3.09 -0.22
C LEU A 177 -19.10 2.63 -1.18
N HIS A 178 -20.35 3.00 -0.89
CA HIS A 178 -21.47 2.68 -1.77
C HIS A 178 -21.34 3.39 -3.13
N MET A 179 -21.01 4.68 -3.12
CA MET A 179 -20.76 5.45 -4.34
C MET A 179 -19.59 4.87 -5.14
N ALA A 180 -18.49 4.53 -4.47
CA ALA A 180 -17.31 3.95 -5.12
C ALA A 180 -17.62 2.64 -5.86
N LYS A 181 -18.47 1.78 -5.28
CA LYS A 181 -18.92 0.54 -5.91
C LYS A 181 -19.83 0.81 -7.11
N THR A 182 -20.77 1.75 -6.99
CA THR A 182 -21.74 2.10 -8.04
C THR A 182 -21.04 2.74 -9.25
N GLU A 183 -20.13 3.68 -8.99
CA GLU A 183 -19.41 4.42 -10.02
C GLU A 183 -18.23 3.64 -10.64
N GLY A 184 -17.73 2.62 -9.93
CA GLY A 184 -16.57 1.83 -10.33
C GLY A 184 -15.25 2.59 -10.20
N TYR A 185 -15.22 3.67 -9.40
CA TYR A 185 -14.02 4.42 -9.05
C TYR A 185 -14.23 5.18 -7.74
N THR A 186 -13.15 5.70 -7.16
CA THR A 186 -13.20 6.63 -6.03
C THR A 186 -12.07 7.63 -6.10
N ILE A 187 -12.29 8.80 -5.48
CA ILE A 187 -11.32 9.89 -5.41
C ILE A 187 -11.01 10.16 -3.94
N SER A 188 -9.76 10.49 -3.62
CA SER A 188 -9.35 10.98 -2.31
C SER A 188 -8.58 12.28 -2.44
N TYR A 189 -8.80 13.18 -1.47
CA TYR A 189 -8.07 14.44 -1.33
C TYR A 189 -7.52 14.54 0.08
N SER A 190 -6.20 14.70 0.22
CA SER A 190 -5.52 14.89 1.51
C SER A 190 -5.91 13.86 2.58
N GLU A 191 -6.12 12.58 2.19
CA GLU A 191 -6.58 11.56 3.15
C GLU A 191 -5.44 10.85 3.87
N LEU A 192 -4.34 10.54 3.18
CA LEU A 192 -3.14 9.92 3.76
C LEU A 192 -1.99 10.92 3.93
N GLU A 193 -1.94 11.94 3.09
CA GLU A 193 -0.95 13.02 3.09
C GLU A 193 -1.62 14.29 2.61
N ASN A 194 -1.35 15.43 3.28
CA ASN A 194 -1.91 16.72 2.89
C ASN A 194 -1.46 17.15 1.48
N HIS A 195 -2.29 17.91 0.81
CA HIS A 195 -2.05 18.44 -0.54
C HIS A 195 -1.91 17.37 -1.64
N THR A 196 -2.36 16.14 -1.39
CA THR A 196 -2.36 15.06 -2.37
C THR A 196 -3.76 14.71 -2.84
N ALA A 197 -3.86 14.17 -4.06
CA ALA A 197 -5.09 13.55 -4.56
C ALA A 197 -4.77 12.22 -5.23
N ALA A 198 -5.76 11.34 -5.25
CA ALA A 198 -5.67 10.07 -5.95
C ALA A 198 -7.03 9.67 -6.52
N ILE A 199 -7.01 8.97 -7.65
CA ILE A 199 -8.17 8.33 -8.28
C ILE A 199 -7.87 6.84 -8.42
N ALA A 200 -8.79 5.97 -8.01
CA ALA A 200 -8.61 4.53 -8.04
C ALA A 200 -9.79 3.81 -8.70
N ALA A 201 -9.51 2.69 -9.35
CA ALA A 201 -10.50 1.77 -9.90
C ALA A 201 -10.15 0.30 -9.53
N PRO A 202 -11.14 -0.60 -9.49
CA PRO A 202 -10.96 -2.00 -9.15
C PRO A 202 -10.43 -2.80 -10.34
N ILE A 203 -9.64 -3.82 -10.05
CA ILE A 203 -9.22 -4.86 -11.00
C ILE A 203 -9.91 -6.16 -10.60
N PHE A 204 -10.62 -6.77 -11.55
CA PHE A 204 -11.41 -7.97 -11.34
C PHE A 204 -10.67 -9.21 -11.86
N ALA A 205 -10.88 -10.33 -11.18
CA ALA A 205 -10.54 -11.66 -11.69
C ALA A 205 -11.68 -12.22 -12.57
N ASN A 206 -11.44 -13.39 -13.16
CA ASN A 206 -12.38 -14.08 -14.05
C ASN A 206 -13.71 -14.46 -13.40
N ASP A 207 -13.77 -14.58 -12.07
CA ASP A 207 -14.98 -14.86 -11.28
C ASP A 207 -15.74 -13.61 -10.84
N GLY A 208 -15.29 -12.41 -11.26
CA GLY A 208 -15.87 -11.12 -10.89
C GLY A 208 -15.46 -10.61 -9.51
N THR A 209 -14.57 -11.30 -8.81
CA THR A 209 -14.02 -10.78 -7.54
C THR A 209 -12.96 -9.72 -7.78
N VAL A 210 -12.88 -8.71 -6.89
CA VAL A 210 -11.83 -7.70 -6.94
C VAL A 210 -10.56 -8.27 -6.33
N VAL A 211 -9.50 -8.35 -7.14
CA VAL A 211 -8.18 -8.91 -6.74
C VAL A 211 -7.14 -7.84 -6.48
N ALA A 212 -7.34 -6.64 -7.00
CA ALA A 212 -6.43 -5.52 -6.83
C ALA A 212 -7.15 -4.18 -7.03
N GLY A 213 -6.51 -3.10 -6.62
CA GLY A 213 -6.85 -1.73 -7.00
C GLY A 213 -5.70 -1.10 -7.77
N ILE A 214 -6.02 -0.33 -8.81
CA ILE A 214 -5.05 0.54 -9.49
C ILE A 214 -5.41 1.99 -9.23
N SER A 215 -4.42 2.84 -9.01
CA SER A 215 -4.65 4.28 -8.84
C SER A 215 -3.58 5.12 -9.50
N ILE A 216 -3.97 6.36 -9.82
CA ILE A 216 -3.03 7.46 -10.01
C ILE A 216 -3.01 8.33 -8.76
N SER A 217 -1.86 8.92 -8.46
CA SER A 217 -1.71 9.86 -7.35
C SER A 217 -0.72 10.96 -7.67
N GLY A 218 -0.97 12.16 -7.13
CA GLY A 218 -0.14 13.34 -7.34
C GLY A 218 -0.55 14.49 -6.42
N LEU A 219 -0.09 15.70 -6.74
CA LEU A 219 -0.47 16.91 -6.01
C LEU A 219 -1.93 17.26 -6.30
N ALA A 220 -2.69 17.64 -5.28
CA ALA A 220 -4.12 17.96 -5.39
C ALA A 220 -4.41 19.06 -6.43
N ILE A 221 -3.48 20.01 -6.62
CA ILE A 221 -3.62 21.09 -7.60
C ILE A 221 -3.71 20.59 -9.06
N GLU A 222 -3.16 19.41 -9.36
CA GLU A 222 -3.21 18.79 -10.69
C GLU A 222 -4.56 18.10 -10.97
N TYR A 223 -5.35 17.84 -9.91
CA TYR A 223 -6.67 17.19 -9.96
C TYR A 223 -7.78 18.25 -10.04
N SER A 224 -7.71 19.13 -11.06
CA SER A 224 -8.70 20.16 -11.32
C SER A 224 -10.01 19.56 -11.87
N GLU A 225 -11.11 20.28 -11.76
CA GLU A 225 -12.41 19.87 -12.33
C GLU A 225 -12.32 19.51 -13.82
N SER A 226 -11.43 20.18 -14.57
CA SER A 226 -11.20 19.88 -15.99
C SER A 226 -10.43 18.57 -16.24
N ASN A 227 -9.53 18.18 -15.35
CA ASN A 227 -8.68 17.01 -15.52
C ASN A 227 -9.32 15.72 -14.98
N ILE A 228 -10.11 15.84 -13.91
CA ILE A 228 -10.72 14.70 -13.21
C ILE A 228 -11.48 13.76 -14.14
N PRO A 229 -12.38 14.21 -15.04
CA PRO A 229 -13.11 13.31 -15.92
C PRO A 229 -12.18 12.48 -16.83
N TYR A 230 -11.13 13.09 -17.34
CA TYR A 230 -10.14 12.43 -18.16
C TYR A 230 -9.32 11.40 -17.35
N PHE A 231 -8.91 11.76 -16.14
CA PHE A 231 -8.17 10.88 -15.24
C PHE A 231 -9.02 9.66 -14.84
N ILE A 232 -10.29 9.87 -14.48
CA ILE A 232 -11.23 8.78 -14.17
C ILE A 232 -11.35 7.83 -15.35
N ALA A 233 -11.59 8.36 -16.56
CA ALA A 233 -11.74 7.54 -17.76
C ALA A 233 -10.48 6.68 -18.00
N LYS A 234 -9.28 7.26 -17.87
CA LYS A 234 -8.02 6.55 -18.08
C LYS A 234 -7.73 5.49 -17.03
N VAL A 235 -8.02 5.78 -15.77
CA VAL A 235 -7.83 4.80 -14.67
C VAL A 235 -8.80 3.63 -14.84
N LYS A 236 -10.08 3.89 -15.12
CA LYS A 236 -11.09 2.84 -15.37
C LYS A 236 -10.76 2.00 -16.60
N GLU A 237 -10.38 2.64 -17.72
CA GLU A 237 -9.94 1.95 -18.94
C GLU A 237 -8.77 1.00 -18.65
N THR A 238 -7.77 1.48 -17.91
CA THR A 238 -6.58 0.70 -17.55
C THR A 238 -6.94 -0.48 -16.65
N ALA A 239 -7.74 -0.24 -15.61
CA ALA A 239 -8.22 -1.28 -14.71
C ALA A 239 -9.00 -2.37 -15.46
N TYR A 240 -9.88 -1.98 -16.39
CA TYR A 240 -10.64 -2.91 -17.22
C TYR A 240 -9.74 -3.73 -18.15
N ARG A 241 -8.75 -3.12 -18.81
CA ARG A 241 -7.78 -3.82 -19.66
C ARG A 241 -7.01 -4.88 -18.86
N ILE A 242 -6.56 -4.55 -17.65
CA ILE A 242 -5.89 -5.52 -16.77
C ILE A 242 -6.83 -6.64 -16.37
N SER A 243 -8.08 -6.32 -16.04
CA SER A 243 -9.11 -7.32 -15.68
C SER A 243 -9.38 -8.30 -16.83
N LYS A 244 -9.43 -7.80 -18.08
CA LYS A 244 -9.58 -8.67 -19.28
C LYS A 244 -8.43 -9.65 -19.42
N GLU A 245 -7.20 -9.26 -19.17
CA GLU A 245 -6.04 -10.16 -19.19
C GLU A 245 -6.10 -11.20 -18.06
N LEU A 246 -6.82 -10.89 -16.97
CA LEU A 246 -7.11 -11.83 -15.89
C LEU A 246 -8.33 -12.74 -16.18
N GLY A 247 -8.93 -12.61 -17.37
CA GLY A 247 -10.08 -13.41 -17.80
C GLY A 247 -11.45 -12.88 -17.36
N PHE A 248 -11.53 -11.63 -16.93
CA PHE A 248 -12.80 -10.96 -16.63
C PHE A 248 -13.51 -10.55 -17.92
N TRP A 249 -14.79 -10.93 -18.06
CA TRP A 249 -15.68 -10.56 -19.16
C TRP A 249 -17.02 -10.12 -18.57
N GLU A 250 -17.46 -8.92 -18.92
CA GLU A 250 -18.83 -8.45 -18.65
C GLU A 250 -19.82 -9.10 -19.60
#